data_fae94a7b15a10151b1afdc8581867380
#
_entry.id   fae94a7b15a10151b1afdc8581867380
#
_cell.length_a   1.000
_cell.length_b   1.000
_cell.length_c   1.000
_cell.angle_alpha   90.00
_cell.angle_beta   90.00
_cell.angle_gamma   90.00
#
_symmetry.space_group_name_H-M   'P 1'
#
loop_
_entity.id
_entity.type
_entity.pdbx_description
1 polymer ?
#
loop_
_entity_poly.entity_id
_entity_poly.type
_entity_poly.pdbx_seq_one_letter_code
_entity_poly.pdbx_strand_id
1 'polypeptide(L)'
;MNKNFLRINLIGSILGVSLLTVAHAAGPKPEEVVDYRQSVYTVIGWNFQPIGAMVKGEIPFDAAAVARHAQYVELMSQAALEGFPKGSGPEAVKDTEAKAEIWTN
;
A
#
# COMPACT_ATOMS: atom_id res chain seq x y z
N MET A 1 4.51 66.53 -48.05
CA MET A 1 3.35 65.74 -47.55
C MET A 1 3.86 64.36 -47.19
N ASN A 2 4.31 64.20 -45.94
CA ASN A 2 4.96 62.97 -45.45
C ASN A 2 3.92 62.00 -44.86
N LYS A 3 3.75 60.88 -45.53
CA LYS A 3 2.92 59.79 -44.99
C LYS A 3 3.85 58.81 -44.30
N ASN A 4 4.00 58.98 -42.97
CA ASN A 4 4.67 58.01 -42.14
C ASN A 4 3.74 56.79 -41.94
N PHE A 5 4.03 55.71 -42.63
CA PHE A 5 3.41 54.40 -42.38
C PHE A 5 3.99 53.80 -41.09
N LEU A 6 3.18 53.80 -40.04
CA LEU A 6 3.48 53.16 -38.79
C LEU A 6 3.38 51.64 -38.99
N ARG A 7 4.52 50.95 -39.04
CA ARG A 7 4.55 49.49 -39.04
C ARG A 7 4.33 48.98 -37.63
N ILE A 8 3.14 48.50 -37.36
CA ILE A 8 2.83 47.79 -36.12
C ILE A 8 3.37 46.37 -36.26
N ASN A 9 4.48 46.05 -35.59
CA ASN A 9 4.96 44.70 -35.43
C ASN A 9 4.11 44.01 -34.38
N LEU A 10 3.18 43.14 -34.80
CA LEU A 10 2.53 42.20 -33.92
C LEU A 10 3.54 41.10 -33.56
N ILE A 11 4.12 41.22 -32.36
CA ILE A 11 4.87 40.12 -31.76
C ILE A 11 3.82 39.18 -31.18
N GLY A 12 3.56 38.10 -31.93
CA GLY A 12 2.71 37.00 -31.44
C GLY A 12 3.42 36.26 -30.32
N SER A 13 3.01 36.49 -29.08
CA SER A 13 3.42 35.68 -27.94
C SER A 13 2.73 34.30 -28.05
N ILE A 14 3.48 33.31 -28.49
CA ILE A 14 3.06 31.92 -28.39
C ILE A 14 3.16 31.55 -26.91
N LEU A 15 2.04 31.55 -26.19
CA LEU A 15 1.92 30.93 -24.89
C LEU A 15 2.08 29.40 -25.11
N GLY A 16 3.28 28.90 -24.82
CA GLY A 16 3.52 27.46 -24.73
C GLY A 16 2.72 26.90 -23.55
N VAL A 17 1.63 26.24 -23.85
CA VAL A 17 0.92 25.41 -22.85
C VAL A 17 1.82 24.21 -22.55
N SER A 18 2.60 24.31 -21.48
CA SER A 18 3.31 23.15 -20.93
C SER A 18 2.26 22.19 -20.37
N LEU A 19 1.96 21.15 -21.13
CA LEU A 19 1.22 20.00 -20.62
C LEU A 19 2.09 19.35 -19.54
N LEU A 20 1.79 19.67 -18.28
CA LEU A 20 2.29 18.90 -17.14
C LEU A 20 1.66 17.52 -17.24
N THR A 21 2.39 16.56 -17.82
CA THR A 21 2.05 15.16 -17.71
C THR A 21 2.25 14.78 -16.26
N VAL A 22 1.14 14.68 -15.52
CA VAL A 22 1.14 14.06 -14.18
C VAL A 22 1.50 12.60 -14.42
N ALA A 23 2.77 12.25 -14.18
CA ALA A 23 3.19 10.87 -14.15
C ALA A 23 2.40 10.21 -13.01
N HIS A 24 1.45 9.32 -13.35
CA HIS A 24 0.82 8.47 -12.36
C HIS A 24 1.93 7.62 -11.76
N ALA A 25 2.14 7.75 -10.44
CA ALA A 25 3.07 6.88 -9.75
C ALA A 25 2.65 5.44 -10.02
N ALA A 26 3.58 4.60 -10.47
CA ALA A 26 3.37 3.16 -10.53
C ALA A 26 2.96 2.68 -9.14
N GLY A 27 2.07 1.66 -9.06
CA GLY A 27 1.68 1.04 -7.79
C GLY A 27 2.91 0.53 -7.00
N PRO A 28 2.72 0.03 -5.79
CA PRO A 28 3.81 -0.45 -4.95
C PRO A 28 4.59 -1.56 -5.64
N LYS A 29 5.89 -1.61 -5.39
CA LYS A 29 6.75 -2.69 -5.90
C LYS A 29 6.38 -4.02 -5.24
N PRO A 30 6.62 -5.16 -5.89
CA PRO A 30 6.34 -6.47 -5.31
C PRO A 30 6.96 -6.69 -3.93
N GLU A 31 8.18 -6.22 -3.71
CA GLU A 31 8.88 -6.29 -2.42
C GLU A 31 8.15 -5.50 -1.33
N GLU A 32 7.68 -4.29 -1.65
CA GLU A 32 6.92 -3.44 -0.72
C GLU A 32 5.59 -4.09 -0.32
N VAL A 33 4.97 -4.81 -1.24
CA VAL A 33 3.73 -5.58 -0.97
C VAL A 33 4.03 -6.77 -0.05
N VAL A 34 5.15 -7.46 -0.25
CA VAL A 34 5.59 -8.55 0.63
C VAL A 34 5.87 -8.01 2.03
N ASP A 35 6.60 -6.90 2.15
CA ASP A 35 6.89 -6.24 3.43
C ASP A 35 5.58 -5.82 4.14
N TYR A 36 4.63 -5.28 3.40
CA TYR A 36 3.32 -4.93 3.94
C TYR A 36 2.61 -6.13 4.56
N ARG A 37 2.41 -7.23 3.81
CA ARG A 37 1.69 -8.39 4.35
C ARG A 37 2.42 -9.05 5.51
N GLN A 38 3.75 -9.13 5.49
CA GLN A 38 4.55 -9.64 6.59
C GLN A 38 4.39 -8.78 7.86
N SER A 39 4.36 -7.46 7.70
CA SER A 39 4.12 -6.52 8.79
C SER A 39 2.71 -6.70 9.39
N VAL A 40 1.69 -6.86 8.55
CA VAL A 40 0.32 -7.12 9.00
C VAL A 40 0.24 -8.43 9.80
N TYR A 41 0.85 -9.52 9.33
CA TYR A 41 0.90 -10.78 10.07
C TYR A 41 1.69 -10.66 11.37
N THR A 42 2.72 -9.84 11.42
CA THR A 42 3.45 -9.54 12.65
C THR A 42 2.54 -8.89 13.68
N VAL A 43 1.72 -7.93 13.26
CA VAL A 43 0.74 -7.25 14.15
C VAL A 43 -0.33 -8.24 14.61
N ILE A 44 -0.82 -9.13 13.72
CA ILE A 44 -1.77 -10.19 14.08
C ILE A 44 -1.16 -11.08 15.17
N GLY A 45 0.05 -11.59 14.96
CA GLY A 45 0.76 -12.44 15.91
C GLY A 45 0.96 -11.77 17.26
N TRP A 46 1.39 -10.51 17.26
CA TRP A 46 1.56 -9.72 18.48
C TRP A 46 0.28 -9.64 19.31
N ASN A 47 -0.87 -9.46 18.67
CA ASN A 47 -2.15 -9.35 19.35
C ASN A 47 -2.74 -10.72 19.71
N PHE A 48 -2.40 -11.77 18.99
CA PHE A 48 -2.90 -13.12 19.26
C PHE A 48 -2.17 -13.80 20.44
N GLN A 49 -0.89 -13.51 20.63
CA GLN A 49 -0.06 -14.11 21.69
C GLN A 49 -0.65 -13.94 23.10
N PRO A 50 -1.07 -12.75 23.57
CA PRO A 50 -1.63 -12.62 24.91
C PRO A 50 -2.94 -13.39 25.08
N ILE A 51 -3.75 -13.51 24.03
CA ILE A 51 -4.97 -14.35 24.08
C ILE A 51 -4.58 -15.81 24.29
N GLY A 52 -3.61 -16.32 23.55
CA GLY A 52 -3.10 -17.66 23.71
C GLY A 52 -2.52 -17.92 25.10
N ALA A 53 -1.76 -16.98 25.66
CA ALA A 53 -1.20 -17.08 27.01
C ALA A 53 -2.29 -17.13 28.09
N MET A 54 -3.36 -16.34 27.93
CA MET A 54 -4.53 -16.39 28.84
C MET A 54 -5.25 -17.73 28.77
N VAL A 55 -5.45 -18.27 27.55
CA VAL A 55 -6.10 -19.57 27.35
C VAL A 55 -5.30 -20.72 27.98
N LYS A 56 -3.98 -20.64 27.92
CA LYS A 56 -3.08 -21.64 28.53
C LYS A 56 -2.91 -21.47 30.04
N GLY A 57 -3.42 -20.37 30.61
CA GLY A 57 -3.24 -20.07 32.04
C GLY A 57 -1.83 -19.56 32.38
N GLU A 58 -1.04 -19.12 31.39
CA GLU A 58 0.30 -18.58 31.59
C GLU A 58 0.27 -17.17 32.18
N ILE A 59 -0.80 -16.43 31.91
CA ILE A 59 -1.11 -15.12 32.49
C ILE A 59 -2.58 -15.09 32.94
N PRO A 60 -2.95 -14.19 33.91
CA PRO A 60 -4.32 -14.06 34.36
C PRO A 60 -5.28 -13.71 33.22
N PHE A 61 -6.47 -14.34 33.23
CA PHE A 61 -7.50 -14.04 32.23
C PHE A 61 -8.09 -12.63 32.45
N ASP A 62 -8.12 -11.84 31.38
CA ASP A 62 -8.72 -10.51 31.32
C ASP A 62 -9.63 -10.42 30.09
N ALA A 63 -10.93 -10.46 30.30
CA ALA A 63 -11.93 -10.42 29.24
C ALA A 63 -11.86 -9.13 28.41
N ALA A 64 -11.56 -7.99 29.02
CA ALA A 64 -11.46 -6.72 28.32
C ALA A 64 -10.20 -6.69 27.42
N ALA A 65 -9.09 -7.26 27.87
CA ALA A 65 -7.88 -7.41 27.08
C ALA A 65 -8.11 -8.37 25.90
N VAL A 66 -8.78 -9.51 26.12
CA VAL A 66 -9.13 -10.43 25.05
C VAL A 66 -9.98 -9.74 23.99
N ALA A 67 -11.03 -9.02 24.38
CA ALA A 67 -11.91 -8.31 23.46
C ALA A 67 -11.14 -7.27 22.63
N ARG A 68 -10.26 -6.50 23.26
CA ARG A 68 -9.43 -5.50 22.56
C ARG A 68 -8.48 -6.13 21.56
N HIS A 69 -7.72 -7.16 21.95
CA HIS A 69 -6.80 -7.84 21.08
C HIS A 69 -7.52 -8.55 19.93
N ALA A 70 -8.68 -9.15 20.19
CA ALA A 70 -9.50 -9.79 19.14
C ALA A 70 -9.95 -8.79 18.06
N GLN A 71 -10.33 -7.58 18.45
CA GLN A 71 -10.69 -6.52 17.49
C GLN A 71 -9.52 -6.14 16.59
N TYR A 72 -8.30 -6.06 17.14
CA TYR A 72 -7.12 -5.78 16.33
C TYR A 72 -6.80 -6.94 15.37
N VAL A 73 -6.92 -8.18 15.82
CA VAL A 73 -6.75 -9.37 14.96
C VAL A 73 -7.78 -9.37 13.84
N GLU A 74 -9.04 -9.10 14.14
CA GLU A 74 -10.11 -9.03 13.13
C GLU A 74 -9.80 -7.98 12.06
N LEU A 75 -9.48 -6.75 12.47
CA LEU A 75 -9.17 -5.66 11.55
C LEU A 75 -7.94 -5.97 10.69
N MET A 76 -6.87 -6.46 11.30
CA MET A 76 -5.64 -6.80 10.58
C MET A 76 -5.81 -8.01 9.66
N SER A 77 -6.69 -8.95 10.00
CA SER A 77 -7.01 -10.08 9.11
C SER A 77 -7.67 -9.62 7.80
N GLN A 78 -8.49 -8.59 7.85
CA GLN A 78 -9.04 -7.96 6.65
C GLN A 78 -7.95 -7.25 5.85
N ALA A 79 -7.11 -6.47 6.51
CA ALA A 79 -6.00 -5.76 5.88
C ALA A 79 -4.98 -6.72 5.23
N ALA A 80 -4.77 -7.90 5.80
CA ALA A 80 -3.86 -8.90 5.26
C ALA A 80 -4.20 -9.32 3.82
N LEU A 81 -5.49 -9.34 3.46
CA LEU A 81 -5.94 -9.71 2.11
C LEU A 81 -5.46 -8.76 1.03
N GLU A 82 -5.22 -7.50 1.37
CA GLU A 82 -4.68 -6.49 0.44
C GLU A 82 -3.21 -6.77 0.07
N GLY A 83 -2.52 -7.59 0.85
CA GLY A 83 -1.12 -7.95 0.66
C GLY A 83 -0.86 -9.06 -0.37
N PHE A 84 -1.88 -9.48 -1.16
CA PHE A 84 -1.77 -10.57 -2.13
C PHE A 84 -2.23 -10.18 -3.54
N PRO A 85 -1.86 -9.01 -4.07
CA PRO A 85 -2.16 -8.70 -5.47
C PRO A 85 -1.39 -9.64 -6.40
N LYS A 86 -1.88 -9.80 -7.62
CA LYS A 86 -1.15 -10.55 -8.67
C LYS A 86 0.24 -9.93 -8.88
N GLY A 87 1.25 -10.78 -9.08
CA GLY A 87 2.63 -10.32 -9.26
C GLY A 87 3.37 -10.05 -7.94
N SER A 88 2.85 -10.52 -6.80
CA SER A 88 3.54 -10.43 -5.50
C SER A 88 3.89 -11.80 -4.90
N GLY A 89 3.94 -12.81 -5.74
CA GLY A 89 4.29 -14.18 -5.37
C GLY A 89 5.78 -14.48 -5.55
N PRO A 90 6.17 -15.76 -5.42
CA PRO A 90 7.57 -16.21 -5.50
C PRO A 90 8.20 -15.99 -6.88
N GLU A 91 7.41 -15.76 -7.92
CA GLU A 91 7.89 -15.40 -9.25
C GLU A 91 8.51 -14.01 -9.30
N ALA A 92 8.04 -13.09 -8.45
CA ALA A 92 8.53 -11.72 -8.38
C ALA A 92 9.47 -11.48 -7.19
N VAL A 93 9.20 -12.12 -6.04
CA VAL A 93 9.97 -11.95 -4.79
C VAL A 93 10.42 -13.31 -4.28
N LYS A 94 11.70 -13.60 -4.40
CA LYS A 94 12.28 -14.92 -4.06
C LYS A 94 12.20 -15.26 -2.57
N ASP A 95 12.24 -14.23 -1.73
CA ASP A 95 12.27 -14.39 -0.27
C ASP A 95 10.87 -14.46 0.37
N THR A 96 9.82 -14.50 -0.45
CA THR A 96 8.46 -14.70 0.09
C THR A 96 8.22 -16.19 0.37
N GLU A 97 7.59 -16.49 1.51
CA GLU A 97 7.10 -17.81 1.84
C GLU A 97 5.68 -18.10 1.29
N ALA A 98 5.05 -17.08 0.67
CA ALA A 98 3.74 -17.26 0.05
C ALA A 98 3.83 -18.23 -1.13
N LYS A 99 2.95 -19.23 -1.15
CA LYS A 99 2.93 -20.24 -2.19
C LYS A 99 2.21 -19.73 -3.44
N ALA A 100 2.69 -20.13 -4.61
CA ALA A 100 2.14 -19.73 -5.90
C ALA A 100 0.65 -20.08 -6.07
N GLU A 101 0.18 -21.13 -5.40
CA GLU A 101 -1.20 -21.59 -5.42
C GLU A 101 -2.21 -20.54 -4.92
N ILE A 102 -1.77 -19.56 -4.13
CA ILE A 102 -2.63 -18.45 -3.68
C ILE A 102 -3.24 -17.71 -4.88
N TRP A 103 -2.53 -17.66 -6.00
CA TRP A 103 -2.96 -16.92 -7.20
C TRP A 103 -3.47 -17.80 -8.34
N THR A 104 -3.46 -19.12 -8.19
CA THR A 104 -3.82 -20.08 -9.24
C THR A 104 -5.10 -20.86 -8.98
N ASN A 105 -5.70 -20.75 -7.79
CA ASN A 105 -6.96 -21.40 -7.40
C ASN A 105 -8.14 -20.43 -7.48
#